data_79190b6349c3668a9fa6f984fffa4d62
#
_entry.id   79190b6349c3668a9fa6f984fffa4d62
#
_cell.length_a   1.000
_cell.length_b   1.000
_cell.length_c   1.000
_cell.angle_alpha   90.00
_cell.angle_beta   90.00
_cell.angle_gamma   90.00
#
_symmetry.space_group_name_H-M   'P 1'
#
loop_
_entity.id
_entity.type
_entity.pdbx_description
1 polymer ?
#
loop_
_entity_poly.entity_id
_entity_poly.type
_entity_poly.pdbx_seq_one_letter_code
_entity_poly.pdbx_strand_id
1 'polypeptide(L)'
;MLIPINFLLSLICLLLLVKRWQAGWVWRGLLLLCLIHSLNAGISTLLDSAIWHKLQPVTGAMLPLACLLALREQQGKPLRYGLSVLPVLLMAATVTGFPQAIDVLMPVIWFACAGLMLTSLKAGSDVLPTVALERSVPTVKTWRWLAIMLIAVALLDVAVSLLVNFASGTGVQLLLFCGNLLVCAVLSLSLVLAPANPVQPEPVLSRQPDTGDHDILIGIERLMQEGLYRRTDLNLGLLARKAGIPARRVSAAINALRQQSVSQYVNGWRIREACERLRREDGTVIEIMEEVGFLTKSNFNREFRRVCGTTPSEWRKFASEQTELTR
;
A
#
# COMPACT_ATOMS: atom_id res chain seq x y z
N MET A 1 3.47 -41.00 -1.86
CA MET A 1 2.87 -39.91 -1.11
C MET A 1 3.31 -38.61 -1.80
N LEU A 2 2.39 -37.91 -2.49
CA LEU A 2 2.73 -36.63 -3.14
C LEU A 2 2.88 -35.57 -2.04
N ILE A 3 3.95 -34.80 -2.10
CA ILE A 3 4.17 -33.66 -1.17
C ILE A 3 3.06 -32.63 -1.42
N PRO A 4 2.31 -32.21 -0.36
CA PRO A 4 1.28 -31.20 -0.55
C PRO A 4 1.85 -29.90 -1.14
N ILE A 5 1.16 -29.34 -2.13
CA ILE A 5 1.57 -28.09 -2.83
C ILE A 5 1.76 -26.92 -1.85
N ASN A 6 1.11 -26.97 -0.69
CA ASN A 6 1.22 -25.97 0.37
C ASN A 6 2.65 -25.84 0.90
N PHE A 7 3.48 -26.88 0.89
CA PHE A 7 4.89 -26.79 1.28
C PHE A 7 5.72 -26.03 0.23
N LEU A 8 5.37 -26.15 -1.06
CA LEU A 8 5.98 -25.31 -2.10
C LEU A 8 5.66 -23.82 -1.87
N LEU A 9 4.40 -23.53 -1.53
CA LEU A 9 3.98 -22.18 -1.18
C LEU A 9 4.72 -21.64 0.06
N SER A 10 4.92 -22.50 1.08
CA SER A 10 5.71 -22.15 2.28
C SER A 10 7.15 -21.84 1.92
N LEU A 11 7.76 -22.63 1.04
CA LEU A 11 9.13 -22.39 0.58
C LEU A 11 9.24 -21.04 -0.17
N ILE A 12 8.28 -20.74 -1.05
CA ILE A 12 8.22 -19.45 -1.76
C ILE A 12 8.09 -18.29 -0.77
N CYS A 13 7.22 -18.41 0.23
CA CYS A 13 7.06 -17.38 1.28
C CYS A 13 8.36 -17.18 2.09
N LEU A 14 9.08 -18.27 2.41
CA LEU A 14 10.36 -18.21 3.09
C LEU A 14 11.43 -17.51 2.24
N LEU A 15 11.54 -17.86 0.97
CA LEU A 15 12.48 -17.21 0.04
C LEU A 15 12.16 -15.72 -0.14
N LEU A 16 10.88 -15.35 -0.22
CA LEU A 16 10.44 -13.95 -0.24
C LEU A 16 10.79 -13.22 1.05
N LEU A 17 10.63 -13.86 2.20
CA LEU A 17 10.96 -13.30 3.51
C LEU A 17 12.47 -13.02 3.61
N VAL A 18 13.31 -13.96 3.19
CA VAL A 18 14.77 -13.79 3.16
C VAL A 18 15.17 -12.69 2.17
N LYS A 19 14.67 -12.73 0.94
CA LYS A 19 14.97 -11.73 -0.09
C LYS A 19 14.55 -10.32 0.31
N ARG A 20 13.46 -10.20 1.08
CA ARG A 20 12.89 -8.91 1.51
C ARG A 20 13.07 -8.65 3.00
N TRP A 21 14.13 -9.21 3.61
CA TRP A 21 14.39 -9.03 5.04
C TRP A 21 14.49 -7.57 5.47
N GLN A 22 14.96 -6.69 4.57
CA GLN A 22 15.02 -5.24 4.79
C GLN A 22 13.69 -4.52 4.57
N ALA A 23 12.62 -5.21 4.14
CA ALA A 23 11.29 -4.61 4.07
C ALA A 23 10.77 -4.24 5.47
N GLY A 24 9.85 -3.28 5.53
CA GLY A 24 9.23 -2.84 6.78
C GLY A 24 8.64 -4.01 7.58
N TRP A 25 8.53 -3.85 8.89
CA TRP A 25 8.10 -4.91 9.82
C TRP A 25 6.73 -5.51 9.48
N VAL A 26 5.80 -4.71 8.93
CA VAL A 26 4.46 -5.18 8.53
C VAL A 26 4.54 -6.14 7.34
N TRP A 27 5.40 -5.86 6.35
CA TRP A 27 5.63 -6.76 5.23
C TRP A 27 6.25 -8.08 5.66
N ARG A 28 7.19 -8.04 6.61
CA ARG A 28 7.77 -9.26 7.20
C ARG A 28 6.70 -10.05 7.95
N GLY A 29 5.86 -9.36 8.72
CA GLY A 29 4.74 -9.97 9.44
C GLY A 29 3.73 -10.65 8.50
N LEU A 30 3.38 -10.00 7.38
CA LEU A 30 2.49 -10.57 6.36
C LEU A 30 3.10 -11.83 5.72
N LEU A 31 4.37 -11.79 5.31
CA LEU A 31 5.06 -12.94 4.72
C LEU A 31 5.21 -14.10 5.72
N LEU A 32 5.51 -13.78 6.99
CA LEU A 32 5.58 -14.77 8.07
C LEU A 32 4.21 -15.42 8.31
N LEU A 33 3.14 -14.64 8.30
CA LEU A 33 1.78 -15.15 8.45
C LEU A 33 1.39 -16.05 7.27
N CYS A 34 1.73 -15.68 6.03
CA CYS A 34 1.55 -16.52 4.85
C CYS A 34 2.33 -17.84 4.98
N LEU A 35 3.56 -17.78 5.45
CA LEU A 35 4.40 -18.96 5.72
C LEU A 35 3.73 -19.89 6.75
N ILE A 36 3.31 -19.34 7.90
CA ILE A 36 2.66 -20.11 8.97
C ILE A 36 1.35 -20.74 8.48
N HIS A 37 0.51 -19.96 7.79
CA HIS A 37 -0.76 -20.48 7.25
C HIS A 37 -0.53 -21.59 6.24
N SER A 38 0.42 -21.43 5.33
CA SER A 38 0.74 -22.42 4.30
C SER A 38 1.36 -23.70 4.90
N LEU A 39 2.23 -23.57 5.91
CA LEU A 39 2.75 -24.71 6.67
C LEU A 39 1.63 -25.46 7.39
N ASN A 40 0.75 -24.72 8.09
CA ASN A 40 -0.41 -25.30 8.78
C ASN A 40 -1.29 -26.09 7.79
N ALA A 41 -1.60 -25.50 6.63
CA ALA A 41 -2.38 -26.18 5.59
C ALA A 41 -1.68 -27.44 5.03
N GLY A 42 -0.35 -27.41 4.87
CA GLY A 42 0.43 -28.59 4.46
C GLY A 42 0.44 -29.69 5.53
N ILE A 43 0.62 -29.31 6.79
CA ILE A 43 0.62 -30.26 7.92
C ILE A 43 -0.78 -30.86 8.12
N SER A 44 -1.84 -30.08 8.01
CA SER A 44 -3.22 -30.57 8.16
C SER A 44 -3.60 -31.60 7.10
N THR A 45 -2.97 -31.57 5.91
CA THR A 45 -3.16 -32.61 4.88
C THR A 45 -2.36 -33.88 5.13
N LEU A 46 -1.29 -33.83 5.93
CA LEU A 46 -0.46 -35.01 6.27
C LEU A 46 -0.87 -35.67 7.57
N LEU A 47 -1.23 -34.83 8.55
CA LEU A 47 -1.62 -35.28 9.89
C LEU A 47 -3.12 -35.02 10.04
N ASP A 48 -3.90 -36.09 10.04
CA ASP A 48 -5.34 -36.03 10.26
C ASP A 48 -5.63 -35.75 11.75
N SER A 49 -5.31 -34.53 12.17
CA SER A 49 -5.44 -34.05 13.55
C SER A 49 -6.39 -32.88 13.64
N ALA A 50 -7.37 -32.98 14.52
CA ALA A 50 -8.39 -31.95 14.75
C ALA A 50 -7.80 -30.58 15.10
N ILE A 51 -6.62 -30.53 15.69
CA ILE A 51 -5.96 -29.26 16.08
C ILE A 51 -5.58 -28.47 14.83
N TRP A 52 -4.91 -29.10 13.86
CA TRP A 52 -4.46 -28.44 12.64
C TRP A 52 -5.63 -27.98 11.77
N HIS A 53 -6.69 -28.80 11.66
CA HIS A 53 -7.91 -28.44 10.95
C HIS A 53 -8.62 -27.23 11.60
N LYS A 54 -8.67 -27.14 12.94
CA LYS A 54 -9.25 -26.00 13.65
C LYS A 54 -8.41 -24.72 13.52
N LEU A 55 -7.07 -24.83 13.42
CA LEU A 55 -6.18 -23.70 13.32
C LEU A 55 -6.19 -23.05 11.93
N GLN A 56 -6.51 -23.82 10.90
CA GLN A 56 -6.48 -23.35 9.50
C GLN A 56 -7.44 -22.18 9.22
N PRO A 57 -8.73 -22.20 9.60
CA PRO A 57 -9.64 -21.06 9.40
C PRO A 57 -9.19 -19.82 10.16
N VAL A 58 -8.66 -19.97 11.37
CA VAL A 58 -8.17 -18.84 12.20
C VAL A 58 -6.99 -18.16 11.52
N THR A 59 -5.98 -18.91 11.11
CA THR A 59 -4.82 -18.35 10.39
C THR A 59 -5.21 -17.77 9.03
N GLY A 60 -6.18 -18.39 8.33
CA GLY A 60 -6.74 -17.90 7.07
C GLY A 60 -7.44 -16.52 7.22
N ALA A 61 -8.23 -16.34 8.28
CA ALA A 61 -8.89 -15.07 8.56
C ALA A 61 -7.92 -13.92 8.89
N MET A 62 -6.72 -14.23 9.39
CA MET A 62 -5.70 -13.22 9.69
C MET A 62 -5.08 -12.61 8.41
N LEU A 63 -5.02 -13.34 7.31
CA LEU A 63 -4.34 -12.92 6.07
C LEU A 63 -4.93 -11.61 5.47
N PRO A 64 -6.25 -11.52 5.17
CA PRO A 64 -6.82 -10.32 4.60
C PRO A 64 -6.75 -9.12 5.57
N LEU A 65 -6.83 -9.36 6.87
CA LEU A 65 -6.66 -8.34 7.89
C LEU A 65 -5.23 -7.81 7.94
N ALA A 66 -4.23 -8.68 7.84
CA ALA A 66 -2.83 -8.28 7.76
C ALA A 66 -2.53 -7.46 6.49
N CYS A 67 -3.13 -7.83 5.34
CA CYS A 67 -3.05 -7.04 4.10
C CYS A 67 -3.65 -5.64 4.29
N LEU A 68 -4.83 -5.54 4.92
CA LEU A 68 -5.48 -4.26 5.19
C LEU A 68 -4.66 -3.39 6.15
N LEU A 69 -4.07 -3.97 7.19
CA LEU A 69 -3.18 -3.27 8.12
C LEU A 69 -1.92 -2.76 7.43
N ALA A 70 -1.30 -3.59 6.59
CA ALA A 70 -0.12 -3.22 5.81
C ALA A 70 -0.40 -2.06 4.85
N LEU A 71 -1.57 -2.05 4.21
CA LEU A 71 -2.00 -0.93 3.38
C LEU A 71 -2.22 0.35 4.22
N ARG A 72 -2.88 0.24 5.39
CA ARG A 72 -3.11 1.39 6.28
C ARG A 72 -1.83 2.01 6.79
N GLU A 73 -0.83 1.19 7.12
CA GLU A 73 0.49 1.69 7.51
C GLU A 73 1.13 2.52 6.38
N GLN A 74 1.10 2.03 5.15
CA GLN A 74 1.60 2.77 3.99
C GLN A 74 0.80 4.05 3.70
N GLN A 75 -0.47 4.09 4.11
CA GLN A 75 -1.29 5.30 4.05
C GLN A 75 -1.00 6.31 5.18
N GLY A 76 -0.12 5.98 6.12
CA GLY A 76 0.14 6.80 7.31
C GLY A 76 -1.09 6.93 8.22
N LYS A 77 -2.06 6.00 8.13
CA LYS A 77 -3.26 6.00 8.97
C LYS A 77 -3.01 5.25 10.27
N PRO A 78 -3.66 5.66 11.38
CA PRO A 78 -3.51 4.96 12.65
C PRO A 78 -3.95 3.50 12.51
N LEU A 79 -3.13 2.60 13.03
CA LEU A 79 -3.42 1.17 13.06
C LEU A 79 -4.40 0.89 14.21
N ARG A 80 -5.63 0.54 13.84
CA ARG A 80 -6.66 0.16 14.81
C ARG A 80 -6.61 -1.35 15.06
N TYR A 81 -5.58 -1.81 15.77
CA TYR A 81 -5.36 -3.24 16.05
C TYR A 81 -6.58 -3.89 16.71
N GLY A 82 -7.23 -3.22 17.66
CA GLY A 82 -8.41 -3.76 18.34
C GLY A 82 -9.55 -4.14 17.40
N LEU A 83 -9.80 -3.31 16.38
CA LEU A 83 -10.82 -3.61 15.36
C LEU A 83 -10.45 -4.79 14.47
N SER A 84 -9.15 -5.04 14.27
CA SER A 84 -8.62 -6.13 13.45
C SER A 84 -8.58 -7.46 14.20
N VAL A 85 -8.54 -7.44 15.53
CA VAL A 85 -8.54 -8.64 16.36
C VAL A 85 -9.94 -9.26 16.45
N LEU A 86 -11.01 -8.45 16.41
CA LEU A 86 -12.39 -8.91 16.57
C LEU A 86 -12.80 -9.99 15.56
N PRO A 87 -12.55 -9.88 14.23
CA PRO A 87 -12.88 -10.94 13.28
C PRO A 87 -12.10 -12.23 13.53
N VAL A 88 -10.86 -12.15 14.03
CA VAL A 88 -10.04 -13.31 14.36
C VAL A 88 -10.61 -14.04 15.60
N LEU A 89 -10.99 -13.29 16.63
CA LEU A 89 -11.63 -13.86 17.81
C LEU A 89 -12.99 -14.48 17.47
N LEU A 90 -13.77 -13.82 16.61
CA LEU A 90 -15.03 -14.36 16.12
C LEU A 90 -14.80 -15.67 15.36
N MET A 91 -13.80 -15.73 14.49
CA MET A 91 -13.44 -16.97 13.79
C MET A 91 -13.01 -18.08 14.75
N ALA A 92 -12.20 -17.78 15.74
CA ALA A 92 -11.79 -18.74 16.77
C ALA A 92 -12.98 -19.29 17.57
N ALA A 93 -13.95 -18.45 17.89
CA ALA A 93 -15.19 -18.84 18.56
C ALA A 93 -16.07 -19.70 17.64
N THR A 94 -16.20 -19.38 16.36
CA THR A 94 -16.98 -20.20 15.39
C THR A 94 -16.39 -21.56 15.19
N VAL A 95 -15.07 -21.70 15.10
CA VAL A 95 -14.38 -23.00 14.95
C VAL A 95 -14.71 -23.96 16.09
N THR A 96 -14.92 -23.44 17.30
CA THR A 96 -15.21 -24.26 18.49
C THR A 96 -16.70 -24.48 18.72
N GLY A 97 -17.55 -23.45 18.46
CA GLY A 97 -18.96 -23.46 18.81
C GLY A 97 -19.90 -23.79 17.63
N PHE A 98 -19.61 -23.23 16.45
CA PHE A 98 -20.49 -23.28 15.28
C PHE A 98 -19.70 -23.51 13.98
N PRO A 99 -19.08 -24.68 13.76
CA PRO A 99 -18.18 -24.91 12.62
C PRO A 99 -18.83 -24.68 11.26
N GLN A 100 -20.16 -24.86 11.14
CA GLN A 100 -20.91 -24.60 9.91
C GLN A 100 -20.92 -23.11 9.50
N ALA A 101 -20.73 -22.18 10.46
CA ALA A 101 -20.69 -20.76 10.16
C ALA A 101 -19.36 -20.31 9.53
N ILE A 102 -18.34 -21.16 9.54
CA ILE A 102 -17.01 -20.86 8.92
C ILE A 102 -17.17 -20.59 7.44
N ASP A 103 -17.99 -21.39 6.74
CA ASP A 103 -18.22 -21.32 5.29
C ASP A 103 -18.86 -20.00 4.85
N VAL A 104 -19.51 -19.28 5.77
CA VAL A 104 -20.08 -17.94 5.52
C VAL A 104 -19.16 -16.85 6.04
N LEU A 105 -18.61 -17.03 7.25
CA LEU A 105 -17.82 -15.99 7.91
C LEU A 105 -16.49 -15.73 7.19
N MET A 106 -15.85 -16.78 6.68
CA MET A 106 -14.56 -16.64 6.00
C MET A 106 -14.66 -15.78 4.73
N PRO A 107 -15.53 -16.09 3.75
CA PRO A 107 -15.70 -15.24 2.56
C PRO A 107 -16.13 -13.81 2.92
N VAL A 108 -16.97 -13.61 3.93
CA VAL A 108 -17.40 -12.28 4.37
C VAL A 108 -16.21 -11.43 4.84
N ILE A 109 -15.31 -11.99 5.64
CA ILE A 109 -14.09 -11.29 6.10
C ILE A 109 -13.21 -10.92 4.89
N TRP A 110 -13.01 -11.84 3.95
CA TRP A 110 -12.18 -11.61 2.77
C TRP A 110 -12.77 -10.53 1.85
N PHE A 111 -14.09 -10.59 1.55
CA PHE A 111 -14.77 -9.56 0.76
C PHE A 111 -14.75 -8.20 1.44
N ALA A 112 -15.00 -8.15 2.75
CA ALA A 112 -14.99 -6.90 3.50
C ALA A 112 -13.60 -6.24 3.47
N CYS A 113 -12.54 -7.00 3.72
CA CYS A 113 -11.17 -6.48 3.67
C CYS A 113 -10.79 -6.02 2.25
N ALA A 114 -11.09 -6.81 1.22
CA ALA A 114 -10.83 -6.45 -0.17
C ALA A 114 -11.60 -5.19 -0.59
N GLY A 115 -12.88 -5.07 -0.23
CA GLY A 115 -13.71 -3.89 -0.48
C GLY A 115 -13.17 -2.64 0.20
N LEU A 116 -12.75 -2.74 1.47
CA LEU A 116 -12.10 -1.65 2.20
C LEU A 116 -10.75 -1.24 1.56
N MET A 117 -9.97 -2.20 1.07
CA MET A 117 -8.74 -1.90 0.34
C MET A 117 -9.03 -1.17 -0.97
N LEU A 118 -9.95 -1.67 -1.80
CA LEU A 118 -10.30 -1.05 -3.08
C LEU A 118 -10.89 0.36 -2.91
N THR A 119 -11.78 0.55 -1.94
CA THR A 119 -12.35 1.87 -1.67
C THR A 119 -11.30 2.86 -1.19
N SER A 120 -10.35 2.42 -0.36
CA SER A 120 -9.26 3.27 0.11
C SER A 120 -8.26 3.64 -0.98
N LEU A 121 -8.17 2.85 -2.07
CA LEU A 121 -7.26 3.07 -3.21
C LEU A 121 -7.90 3.84 -4.38
N LYS A 122 -9.18 4.26 -4.28
CA LYS A 122 -9.88 5.02 -5.35
C LYS A 122 -9.20 6.35 -5.65
N ALA A 123 -8.64 7.03 -4.64
CA ALA A 123 -8.01 8.33 -4.79
C ALA A 123 -6.60 8.32 -5.43
N GLY A 124 -6.16 7.18 -6.00
CA GLY A 124 -4.94 7.11 -6.81
C GLY A 124 -3.64 7.06 -6.00
N SER A 125 -2.54 7.55 -6.60
CA SER A 125 -1.17 7.45 -6.05
C SER A 125 -0.92 8.26 -4.78
N ASP A 126 -1.68 9.34 -4.57
CA ASP A 126 -1.53 10.22 -3.41
C ASP A 126 -2.03 9.60 -2.09
N VAL A 127 -2.71 8.44 -2.19
CA VAL A 127 -3.17 7.68 -1.01
C VAL A 127 -2.02 7.06 -0.23
N LEU A 128 -0.83 6.91 -0.85
CA LEU A 128 0.35 6.30 -0.25
C LEU A 128 1.45 7.34 0.02
N PRO A 129 1.29 8.19 1.03
CA PRO A 129 2.19 9.29 1.31
C PRO A 129 3.60 8.87 1.74
N THR A 130 3.73 7.67 2.29
CA THR A 130 5.01 7.13 2.75
C THR A 130 5.80 6.47 1.62
N VAL A 131 5.17 6.26 0.46
CA VAL A 131 5.81 5.69 -0.72
C VAL A 131 6.40 6.80 -1.57
N ALA A 132 7.66 6.66 -1.97
CA ALA A 132 8.30 7.61 -2.88
C ALA A 132 7.47 7.79 -4.16
N LEU A 133 7.42 9.01 -4.70
CA LEU A 133 6.63 9.37 -5.89
C LEU A 133 6.87 8.39 -7.05
N GLU A 134 8.12 7.96 -7.23
CA GLU A 134 8.57 7.00 -8.23
C GLU A 134 7.86 5.63 -8.14
N ARG A 135 7.48 5.22 -6.92
CA ARG A 135 6.90 3.90 -6.64
C ARG A 135 5.43 3.93 -6.31
N SER A 136 4.84 5.13 -6.18
CA SER A 136 3.45 5.28 -5.77
C SER A 136 2.48 4.61 -6.75
N VAL A 137 2.65 4.83 -8.04
CA VAL A 137 1.79 4.24 -9.09
C VAL A 137 1.90 2.71 -9.16
N PRO A 138 3.12 2.11 -9.28
CA PRO A 138 3.23 0.64 -9.27
C PRO A 138 2.77 0.04 -7.94
N THR A 139 2.99 0.70 -6.80
CA THR A 139 2.55 0.23 -5.50
C THR A 139 1.03 0.22 -5.38
N VAL A 140 0.32 1.26 -5.85
CA VAL A 140 -1.15 1.26 -5.90
C VAL A 140 -1.69 0.15 -6.78
N LYS A 141 -1.07 -0.10 -7.95
CA LYS A 141 -1.43 -1.22 -8.83
C LYS A 141 -1.26 -2.56 -8.09
N THR A 142 -0.13 -2.76 -7.41
CA THR A 142 0.13 -3.98 -6.64
C THR A 142 -0.94 -4.21 -5.57
N TRP A 143 -1.32 -3.17 -4.80
CA TRP A 143 -2.37 -3.26 -3.79
C TRP A 143 -3.75 -3.54 -4.38
N ARG A 144 -4.07 -2.97 -5.54
CA ARG A 144 -5.32 -3.28 -6.27
C ARG A 144 -5.35 -4.73 -6.71
N TRP A 145 -4.24 -5.23 -7.30
CA TRP A 145 -4.12 -6.63 -7.67
C TRP A 145 -4.25 -7.57 -6.47
N LEU A 146 -3.63 -7.23 -5.34
CA LEU A 146 -3.77 -7.99 -4.10
C LEU A 146 -5.23 -8.02 -3.63
N ALA A 147 -5.94 -6.91 -3.64
CA ALA A 147 -7.36 -6.86 -3.28
C ALA A 147 -8.23 -7.70 -4.23
N ILE A 148 -7.96 -7.69 -5.53
CA ILE A 148 -8.64 -8.54 -6.52
C ILE A 148 -8.35 -10.02 -6.25
N MET A 149 -7.11 -10.37 -5.89
CA MET A 149 -6.75 -11.73 -5.50
C MET A 149 -7.49 -12.20 -4.24
N LEU A 150 -7.67 -11.32 -3.24
CA LEU A 150 -8.49 -11.63 -2.05
C LEU A 150 -9.95 -11.93 -2.43
N ILE A 151 -10.53 -11.18 -3.38
CA ILE A 151 -11.88 -11.46 -3.92
C ILE A 151 -11.90 -12.81 -4.63
N ALA A 152 -10.90 -13.11 -5.45
CA ALA A 152 -10.83 -14.39 -6.16
C ALA A 152 -10.75 -15.59 -5.20
N VAL A 153 -9.97 -15.47 -4.12
CA VAL A 153 -9.89 -16.49 -3.07
C VAL A 153 -11.24 -16.64 -2.34
N ALA A 154 -11.91 -15.53 -2.01
CA ALA A 154 -13.24 -15.56 -1.38
C ALA A 154 -14.28 -16.26 -2.29
N LEU A 155 -14.25 -15.98 -3.59
CA LEU A 155 -15.11 -16.68 -4.57
C LEU A 155 -14.79 -18.16 -4.67
N LEU A 156 -13.51 -18.52 -4.59
CA LEU A 156 -13.07 -19.93 -4.56
C LEU A 156 -13.61 -20.64 -3.32
N ASP A 157 -13.52 -20.01 -2.14
CA ASP A 157 -14.06 -20.56 -0.89
C ASP A 157 -15.58 -20.79 -1.00
N VAL A 158 -16.33 -19.84 -1.54
CA VAL A 158 -17.77 -19.99 -1.80
C VAL A 158 -18.04 -21.16 -2.76
N ALA A 159 -17.28 -21.25 -3.85
CA ALA A 159 -17.44 -22.32 -4.83
C ALA A 159 -17.14 -23.69 -4.21
N VAL A 160 -16.11 -23.82 -3.40
CA VAL A 160 -15.78 -25.05 -2.67
C VAL A 160 -16.91 -25.43 -1.72
N SER A 161 -17.42 -24.47 -0.93
CA SER A 161 -18.52 -24.70 0.00
C SER A 161 -19.79 -25.17 -0.73
N LEU A 162 -20.13 -24.56 -1.87
CA LEU A 162 -21.27 -24.99 -2.69
C LEU A 162 -21.09 -26.40 -3.25
N LEU A 163 -19.88 -26.72 -3.75
CA LEU A 163 -19.60 -28.06 -4.27
C LEU A 163 -19.66 -29.14 -3.18
N VAL A 164 -19.22 -28.84 -1.97
CA VAL A 164 -19.29 -29.77 -0.84
C VAL A 164 -20.73 -29.97 -0.38
N ASN A 165 -21.53 -28.91 -0.30
CA ASN A 165 -22.88 -28.99 0.25
C ASN A 165 -23.95 -29.42 -0.76
N PHE A 166 -23.80 -29.13 -2.06
CA PHE A 166 -24.83 -29.37 -3.09
C PHE A 166 -24.44 -30.35 -4.19
N ALA A 167 -23.17 -30.66 -4.33
CA ALA A 167 -22.66 -31.64 -5.28
C ALA A 167 -22.00 -32.79 -4.52
N SER A 168 -21.70 -33.88 -5.23
CA SER A 168 -21.06 -35.10 -4.66
C SER A 168 -19.61 -34.85 -4.14
N GLY A 169 -19.17 -33.59 -4.04
CA GLY A 169 -17.79 -33.24 -3.67
C GLY A 169 -16.75 -33.59 -4.74
N THR A 170 -17.16 -34.17 -5.86
CA THR A 170 -16.28 -34.48 -6.99
C THR A 170 -15.74 -33.15 -7.58
N GLY A 171 -14.42 -33.05 -7.71
CA GLY A 171 -13.76 -31.86 -8.24
C GLY A 171 -13.28 -30.85 -7.19
N VAL A 172 -13.68 -30.94 -5.91
CA VAL A 172 -13.18 -30.07 -4.85
C VAL A 172 -11.66 -30.12 -4.75
N GLN A 173 -11.07 -31.31 -4.77
CA GLN A 173 -9.61 -31.46 -4.71
C GLN A 173 -8.92 -30.84 -5.91
N LEU A 174 -9.47 -30.96 -7.12
CA LEU A 174 -8.95 -30.33 -8.33
C LEU A 174 -9.05 -28.80 -8.23
N LEU A 175 -10.18 -28.28 -7.75
CA LEU A 175 -10.39 -26.83 -7.59
C LEU A 175 -9.40 -26.22 -6.58
N LEU A 176 -9.20 -26.86 -5.43
CA LEU A 176 -8.21 -26.45 -4.42
C LEU A 176 -6.78 -26.54 -4.96
N PHE A 177 -6.46 -27.61 -5.72
CA PHE A 177 -5.16 -27.75 -6.36
C PHE A 177 -4.89 -26.61 -7.37
N CYS A 178 -5.84 -26.34 -8.26
CA CYS A 178 -5.72 -25.25 -9.24
C CYS A 178 -5.61 -23.88 -8.56
N GLY A 179 -6.39 -23.62 -7.50
CA GLY A 179 -6.31 -22.39 -6.72
C GLY A 179 -4.94 -22.19 -6.07
N ASN A 180 -4.41 -23.23 -5.41
CA ASN A 180 -3.08 -23.19 -4.81
C ASN A 180 -1.97 -23.03 -5.87
N LEU A 181 -2.08 -23.69 -7.02
CA LEU A 181 -1.14 -23.56 -8.13
C LEU A 181 -1.12 -22.10 -8.65
N LEU A 182 -2.29 -21.47 -8.80
CA LEU A 182 -2.41 -20.08 -9.22
C LEU A 182 -1.73 -19.14 -8.21
N VAL A 183 -1.98 -19.32 -6.92
CA VAL A 183 -1.33 -18.52 -5.86
C VAL A 183 0.18 -18.71 -5.90
N CYS A 184 0.68 -19.94 -6.04
CA CYS A 184 2.11 -20.22 -6.19
C CYS A 184 2.71 -19.53 -7.42
N ALA A 185 2.03 -19.57 -8.56
CA ALA A 185 2.48 -18.92 -9.79
C ALA A 185 2.57 -17.39 -9.64
N VAL A 186 1.55 -16.77 -9.05
CA VAL A 186 1.52 -15.32 -8.81
C VAL A 186 2.63 -14.89 -7.83
N LEU A 187 2.83 -15.64 -6.75
CA LEU A 187 3.90 -15.34 -5.78
C LEU A 187 5.30 -15.58 -6.38
N SER A 188 5.48 -16.64 -7.15
CA SER A 188 6.75 -16.91 -7.85
C SER A 188 7.06 -15.81 -8.85
N LEU A 189 6.07 -15.39 -9.65
CA LEU A 189 6.21 -14.26 -10.57
C LEU A 189 6.55 -12.96 -9.84
N SER A 190 5.92 -12.71 -8.68
CA SER A 190 6.26 -11.55 -7.84
C SER A 190 7.69 -11.61 -7.29
N LEU A 191 8.21 -12.80 -7.03
CA LEU A 191 9.60 -13.02 -6.62
C LEU A 191 10.59 -12.68 -7.74
N VAL A 192 10.26 -13.09 -8.97
CA VAL A 192 11.11 -12.87 -10.16
C VAL A 192 11.06 -11.41 -10.60
N LEU A 193 9.87 -10.83 -10.69
CA LEU A 193 9.67 -9.45 -11.20
C LEU A 193 9.94 -8.38 -10.14
N ALA A 194 9.95 -8.74 -8.85
CA ALA A 194 10.27 -7.78 -7.81
C ALA A 194 11.74 -7.37 -7.94
N PRO A 195 12.05 -6.06 -8.06
CA PRO A 195 13.43 -5.60 -8.05
C PRO A 195 14.14 -6.14 -6.80
N ALA A 196 15.35 -6.66 -6.98
CA ALA A 196 16.14 -7.34 -5.96
C ALA A 196 16.41 -6.48 -4.72
N ASN A 197 16.39 -5.17 -4.87
CA ASN A 197 16.35 -4.22 -3.79
C ASN A 197 15.03 -3.44 -3.88
N PRO A 198 14.17 -3.42 -2.85
CA PRO A 198 13.46 -2.21 -2.57
C PRO A 198 14.58 -1.19 -2.44
N VAL A 199 14.71 -0.24 -3.40
CA VAL A 199 15.52 0.94 -3.12
C VAL A 199 14.87 1.50 -1.86
N GLN A 200 15.44 1.19 -0.69
CA GLN A 200 15.14 1.99 0.49
C GLN A 200 15.20 3.43 0.01
N PRO A 201 14.38 4.35 0.51
CA PRO A 201 14.85 5.71 0.53
C PRO A 201 16.26 5.55 1.12
N GLU A 202 17.29 5.65 0.26
CA GLU A 202 18.65 5.73 0.76
C GLU A 202 18.54 6.71 1.91
N PRO A 203 18.94 6.32 3.15
CA PRO A 203 19.15 7.34 4.16
C PRO A 203 19.92 8.37 3.37
N VAL A 204 19.48 9.63 3.41
CA VAL A 204 20.12 10.74 2.72
C VAL A 204 21.58 10.66 3.16
N LEU A 205 22.32 9.72 2.56
CA LEU A 205 23.76 9.70 2.62
C LEU A 205 24.08 10.98 1.87
N SER A 206 24.42 11.99 2.65
CA SER A 206 24.92 13.26 2.21
C SER A 206 26.12 13.02 1.29
N ARG A 207 25.77 12.57 0.06
CA ARG A 207 26.70 12.66 -1.05
C ARG A 207 26.97 14.15 -1.18
N GLN A 208 28.24 14.54 -1.09
CA GLN A 208 28.60 15.91 -1.41
C GLN A 208 28.06 16.26 -2.79
N PRO A 209 27.35 17.40 -2.93
CA PRO A 209 26.81 17.83 -4.21
C PRO A 209 27.94 17.89 -5.25
N ASP A 210 27.70 17.29 -6.42
CA ASP A 210 28.55 17.44 -7.57
C ASP A 210 28.19 18.74 -8.32
N THR A 211 29.14 19.35 -9.03
CA THR A 211 28.90 20.56 -9.83
C THR A 211 27.73 20.40 -10.80
N GLY A 212 27.57 19.22 -11.41
CA GLY A 212 26.44 18.91 -12.28
C GLY A 212 25.08 18.80 -11.59
N ASP A 213 25.01 18.63 -10.26
CA ASP A 213 23.74 18.56 -9.54
C ASP A 213 23.07 19.95 -9.46
N HIS A 214 23.86 21.03 -9.42
CA HIS A 214 23.33 22.41 -9.45
C HIS A 214 22.65 22.73 -10.79
N ASP A 215 23.26 22.37 -11.91
CA ASP A 215 22.67 22.59 -13.25
C ASP A 215 21.37 21.80 -13.42
N ILE A 216 21.35 20.56 -12.91
CA ILE A 216 20.15 19.72 -12.90
C ILE A 216 19.05 20.43 -12.08
N LEU A 217 19.36 20.92 -10.88
CA LEU A 217 18.38 21.57 -10.03
C LEU A 217 17.84 22.86 -10.65
N ILE A 218 18.69 23.68 -11.29
CA ILE A 218 18.28 24.88 -12.01
C ILE A 218 17.29 24.54 -13.13
N GLY A 219 17.56 23.48 -13.91
CA GLY A 219 16.64 23.01 -14.95
C GLY A 219 15.30 22.56 -14.39
N ILE A 220 15.30 21.86 -13.25
CA ILE A 220 14.08 21.42 -12.55
C ILE A 220 13.31 22.64 -12.02
N GLU A 221 13.99 23.62 -11.41
CA GLU A 221 13.35 24.82 -10.87
C GLU A 221 12.66 25.64 -11.96
N ARG A 222 13.23 25.72 -13.17
CA ARG A 222 12.58 26.34 -14.32
C ARG A 222 11.26 25.64 -14.66
N LEU A 223 11.26 24.31 -14.75
CA LEU A 223 10.03 23.54 -15.00
C LEU A 223 8.99 23.74 -13.89
N MET A 224 9.43 23.87 -12.63
CA MET A 224 8.52 24.19 -11.53
C MET A 224 7.94 25.60 -11.69
N GLN A 225 8.74 26.62 -12.01
CA GLN A 225 8.29 27.98 -12.28
C GLN A 225 7.28 28.05 -13.43
N GLU A 226 7.42 27.19 -14.45
CA GLU A 226 6.46 27.01 -15.53
C GLU A 226 5.14 26.33 -15.08
N GLY A 227 5.01 25.97 -13.81
CA GLY A 227 3.79 25.39 -13.23
C GLY A 227 3.66 23.87 -13.40
N LEU A 228 4.73 23.16 -13.74
CA LEU A 228 4.68 21.71 -13.91
C LEU A 228 4.19 20.98 -12.66
N TYR A 229 4.42 21.53 -11.45
CA TYR A 229 3.98 20.94 -10.17
C TYR A 229 2.46 20.86 -10.02
N ARG A 230 1.67 21.69 -10.76
CA ARG A 230 0.20 21.66 -10.70
C ARG A 230 -0.39 20.40 -11.32
N ARG A 231 0.37 19.70 -12.16
CA ARG A 231 -0.12 18.46 -12.77
C ARG A 231 -0.32 17.38 -11.72
N THR A 232 -1.52 16.84 -11.65
CA THR A 232 -1.90 15.76 -10.72
C THR A 232 -1.24 14.42 -11.05
N ASP A 233 -0.86 14.20 -12.32
CA ASP A 233 -0.15 13.01 -12.82
C ASP A 233 1.39 13.13 -12.75
N LEU A 234 1.92 14.24 -12.22
CA LEU A 234 3.36 14.46 -12.11
C LEU A 234 4.01 13.37 -11.25
N ASN A 235 5.00 12.73 -11.81
CA ASN A 235 5.86 11.75 -11.16
C ASN A 235 7.32 11.94 -11.60
N LEU A 236 8.24 11.26 -10.91
CA LEU A 236 9.67 11.40 -11.21
C LEU A 236 10.00 11.05 -12.68
N GLY A 237 9.33 10.05 -13.27
CA GLY A 237 9.54 9.67 -14.68
C GLY A 237 9.11 10.78 -15.64
N LEU A 238 7.98 11.46 -15.38
CA LEU A 238 7.53 12.60 -16.17
C LEU A 238 8.46 13.81 -15.99
N LEU A 239 8.86 14.09 -14.75
CA LEU A 239 9.81 15.17 -14.45
C LEU A 239 11.15 14.94 -15.17
N ALA A 240 11.71 13.74 -15.08
CA ALA A 240 12.94 13.33 -15.72
C ALA A 240 12.88 13.47 -17.25
N ARG A 241 11.76 13.03 -17.86
CA ARG A 241 11.53 13.16 -19.30
C ARG A 241 11.43 14.62 -19.75
N LYS A 242 10.75 15.47 -18.97
CA LYS A 242 10.64 16.90 -19.25
C LYS A 242 11.95 17.63 -19.08
N ALA A 243 12.77 17.22 -18.11
CA ALA A 243 14.11 17.77 -17.89
C ALA A 243 15.16 17.23 -18.89
N GLY A 244 14.87 16.15 -19.64
CA GLY A 244 15.86 15.49 -20.51
C GLY A 244 16.97 14.77 -19.74
N ILE A 245 16.74 14.39 -18.47
CA ILE A 245 17.74 13.87 -17.55
C ILE A 245 17.27 12.54 -16.98
N PRO A 246 18.14 11.53 -16.79
CA PRO A 246 17.75 10.27 -16.17
C PRO A 246 17.14 10.45 -14.78
N ALA A 247 16.03 9.75 -14.49
CA ALA A 247 15.28 9.87 -13.24
C ALA A 247 16.15 9.73 -11.98
N ARG A 248 17.14 8.84 -12.02
CA ARG A 248 18.11 8.64 -10.93
C ARG A 248 18.94 9.90 -10.64
N ARG A 249 19.36 10.63 -11.69
CA ARG A 249 20.13 11.88 -11.56
C ARG A 249 19.27 13.00 -10.97
N VAL A 250 18.00 13.12 -11.44
CA VAL A 250 17.03 14.08 -10.90
C VAL A 250 16.80 13.85 -9.41
N SER A 251 16.56 12.61 -9.01
CA SER A 251 16.34 12.25 -7.59
C SER A 251 17.60 12.51 -6.75
N ALA A 252 18.78 12.16 -7.26
CA ALA A 252 20.04 12.37 -6.55
C ALA A 252 20.34 13.85 -6.33
N ALA A 253 20.16 14.70 -7.34
CA ALA A 253 20.39 16.14 -7.26
C ALA A 253 19.46 16.82 -6.23
N ILE A 254 18.15 16.52 -6.26
CA ILE A 254 17.19 17.04 -5.30
C ILE A 254 17.55 16.59 -3.88
N ASN A 255 17.88 15.31 -3.69
CA ASN A 255 18.27 14.79 -2.38
C ASN A 255 19.54 15.43 -1.85
N ALA A 256 20.58 15.57 -2.68
CA ALA A 256 21.86 16.14 -2.27
C ALA A 256 21.76 17.63 -1.91
N LEU A 257 21.03 18.42 -2.73
CA LEU A 257 20.99 19.88 -2.59
C LEU A 257 19.85 20.39 -1.70
N ARG A 258 18.72 19.66 -1.63
CA ARG A 258 17.52 20.09 -0.89
C ARG A 258 17.21 19.22 0.32
N GLN A 259 17.92 18.13 0.52
CA GLN A 259 17.70 17.16 1.62
C GLN A 259 16.23 16.65 1.68
N GLN A 260 15.59 16.55 0.50
CA GLN A 260 14.19 16.19 0.35
C GLN A 260 14.01 15.10 -0.72
N SER A 261 12.97 14.27 -0.57
CA SER A 261 12.54 13.43 -1.67
C SER A 261 11.94 14.28 -2.79
N VAL A 262 11.90 13.74 -4.01
CA VAL A 262 11.27 14.43 -5.16
C VAL A 262 9.83 14.79 -4.87
N SER A 263 9.09 13.90 -4.19
CA SER A 263 7.70 14.15 -3.77
C SER A 263 7.59 15.33 -2.80
N GLN A 264 8.47 15.38 -1.79
CA GLN A 264 8.49 16.47 -0.83
C GLN A 264 8.85 17.80 -1.49
N TYR A 265 9.78 17.78 -2.45
CA TYR A 265 10.19 18.94 -3.21
C TYR A 265 9.04 19.50 -4.06
N VAL A 266 8.37 18.66 -4.85
CA VAL A 266 7.20 19.06 -5.65
C VAL A 266 6.05 19.54 -4.77
N ASN A 267 5.74 18.81 -3.69
CA ASN A 267 4.70 19.23 -2.76
C ASN A 267 5.05 20.56 -2.06
N GLY A 268 6.33 20.85 -1.83
CA GLY A 268 6.77 22.14 -1.34
C GLY A 268 6.39 23.31 -2.27
N TRP A 269 6.49 23.13 -3.59
CA TRP A 269 6.03 24.10 -4.57
C TRP A 269 4.52 24.29 -4.55
N ARG A 270 3.76 23.19 -4.51
CA ARG A 270 2.29 23.19 -4.40
C ARG A 270 1.81 23.92 -3.16
N ILE A 271 2.45 23.66 -2.00
CA ILE A 271 2.05 24.31 -0.73
C ILE A 271 2.40 25.79 -0.73
N ARG A 272 3.53 26.21 -1.30
CA ARG A 272 3.87 27.63 -1.41
C ARG A 272 2.80 28.39 -2.20
N GLU A 273 2.39 27.87 -3.36
CA GLU A 273 1.30 28.46 -4.12
C GLU A 273 -0.03 28.46 -3.34
N ALA A 274 -0.34 27.35 -2.66
CA ALA A 274 -1.55 27.29 -1.83
C ALA A 274 -1.55 28.33 -0.72
N CYS A 275 -0.42 28.58 -0.06
CA CYS A 275 -0.29 29.63 0.96
C CYS A 275 -0.55 31.04 0.40
N GLU A 276 -0.06 31.32 -0.81
CA GLU A 276 -0.28 32.60 -1.49
C GLU A 276 -1.75 32.80 -1.87
N ARG A 277 -2.40 31.78 -2.42
CA ARG A 277 -3.82 31.81 -2.79
C ARG A 277 -4.74 31.91 -1.57
N LEU A 278 -4.42 31.17 -0.50
CA LEU A 278 -5.17 31.24 0.77
C LEU A 278 -5.08 32.66 1.39
N ARG A 279 -3.96 33.36 1.20
CA ARG A 279 -3.79 34.74 1.66
C ARG A 279 -4.61 35.75 0.85
N ARG A 280 -4.78 35.47 -0.46
CA ARG A 280 -5.57 36.32 -1.36
C ARG A 280 -7.07 36.04 -1.30
N GLU A 281 -7.48 35.01 -0.53
CA GLU A 281 -8.86 34.52 -0.45
C GLU A 281 -9.44 34.03 -1.81
N ASP A 282 -8.58 33.54 -2.71
CA ASP A 282 -8.89 33.12 -4.08
C ASP A 282 -9.66 31.79 -4.14
N GLY A 283 -10.74 31.62 -3.38
CA GLY A 283 -11.58 30.40 -3.42
C GLY A 283 -11.56 29.59 -2.13
N THR A 284 -12.22 28.45 -2.14
CA THR A 284 -12.29 27.52 -1.01
C THR A 284 -10.98 26.75 -0.83
N VAL A 285 -10.74 26.22 0.38
CA VAL A 285 -9.56 25.38 0.65
C VAL A 285 -9.52 24.15 -0.26
N ILE A 286 -10.69 23.64 -0.65
CA ILE A 286 -10.79 22.46 -1.52
C ILE A 286 -10.44 22.82 -2.97
N GLU A 287 -10.96 23.91 -3.49
CA GLU A 287 -10.63 24.40 -4.83
C GLU A 287 -9.14 24.69 -4.96
N ILE A 288 -8.57 25.43 -4.00
CA ILE A 288 -7.13 25.72 -3.99
C ILE A 288 -6.31 24.43 -3.96
N MET A 289 -6.71 23.45 -3.12
CA MET A 289 -6.04 22.14 -3.05
C MET A 289 -5.99 21.44 -4.40
N GLU A 290 -7.13 21.42 -5.13
CA GLU A 290 -7.24 20.75 -6.44
C GLU A 290 -6.44 21.49 -7.51
N GLU A 291 -6.50 22.81 -7.54
CA GLU A 291 -5.80 23.66 -8.52
C GLU A 291 -4.27 23.62 -8.37
N VAL A 292 -3.75 23.50 -7.15
CA VAL A 292 -2.30 23.32 -6.93
C VAL A 292 -1.82 21.89 -7.17
N GLY A 293 -2.74 20.96 -7.51
CA GLY A 293 -2.43 19.59 -7.97
C GLY A 293 -2.48 18.51 -6.89
N PHE A 294 -3.16 18.71 -5.74
CA PHE A 294 -3.43 17.65 -4.78
C PHE A 294 -4.75 16.95 -5.11
N LEU A 295 -4.75 15.62 -5.01
CA LEU A 295 -5.93 14.79 -5.26
C LEU A 295 -6.70 14.44 -3.96
N THR A 296 -6.09 14.61 -2.78
CA THR A 296 -6.73 14.24 -1.51
C THR A 296 -6.48 15.26 -0.41
N LYS A 297 -7.55 15.57 0.33
CA LYS A 297 -7.51 16.49 1.47
C LYS A 297 -6.54 16.04 2.56
N SER A 298 -6.42 14.73 2.79
CA SER A 298 -5.52 14.20 3.83
C SER A 298 -4.05 14.42 3.47
N ASN A 299 -3.66 14.21 2.19
CA ASN A 299 -2.31 14.48 1.73
C ASN A 299 -1.98 15.97 1.76
N PHE A 300 -2.91 16.80 1.27
CA PHE A 300 -2.77 18.27 1.31
C PHE A 300 -2.56 18.78 2.74
N ASN A 301 -3.44 18.42 3.68
CA ASN A 301 -3.35 18.87 5.08
C ASN A 301 -2.04 18.42 5.75
N ARG A 302 -1.57 17.19 5.44
CA ARG A 302 -0.31 16.69 5.98
C ARG A 302 0.89 17.48 5.46
N GLU A 303 0.97 17.68 4.13
CA GLU A 303 2.06 18.43 3.50
C GLU A 303 2.01 19.92 3.89
N PHE A 304 0.81 20.49 4.01
CA PHE A 304 0.63 21.85 4.48
C PHE A 304 1.17 22.03 5.90
N ARG A 305 0.81 21.12 6.81
CA ARG A 305 1.35 21.15 8.18
C ARG A 305 2.86 20.92 8.21
N ARG A 306 3.40 20.05 7.35
CA ARG A 306 4.85 19.84 7.24
C ARG A 306 5.60 21.08 6.81
N VAL A 307 5.05 21.87 5.88
CA VAL A 307 5.72 23.05 5.28
C VAL A 307 5.45 24.33 6.09
N CYS A 308 4.21 24.52 6.53
CA CYS A 308 3.75 25.76 7.18
C CYS A 308 3.57 25.64 8.69
N GLY A 309 3.71 24.44 9.28
CA GLY A 309 3.55 24.22 10.72
C GLY A 309 2.10 24.23 11.23
N THR A 310 1.12 24.64 10.39
CA THR A 310 -0.28 24.83 10.76
C THR A 310 -1.22 24.21 9.73
N THR A 311 -2.53 24.27 9.96
CA THR A 311 -3.54 23.79 9.00
C THR A 311 -3.88 24.88 7.95
N PRO A 312 -4.38 24.50 6.75
CA PRO A 312 -4.80 25.47 5.74
C PRO A 312 -5.85 26.46 6.23
N SER A 313 -6.79 25.98 7.07
CA SER A 313 -7.86 26.82 7.62
C SER A 313 -7.34 27.82 8.65
N GLU A 314 -6.41 27.41 9.53
CA GLU A 314 -5.73 28.30 10.47
C GLU A 314 -4.87 29.32 9.73
N TRP A 315 -4.12 28.89 8.71
CA TRP A 315 -3.31 29.78 7.88
C TRP A 315 -4.14 30.89 7.25
N ARG A 316 -5.31 30.57 6.67
CA ARG A 316 -6.22 31.56 6.10
C ARG A 316 -6.68 32.57 7.15
N LYS A 317 -7.06 32.11 8.35
CA LYS A 317 -7.51 32.96 9.44
C LYS A 317 -6.40 33.94 9.89
N PHE A 318 -5.18 33.46 10.07
CA PHE A 318 -4.04 34.33 10.40
C PHE A 318 -3.74 35.34 9.29
N ALA A 319 -3.87 34.98 8.04
CA ALA A 319 -3.62 35.88 6.92
C ALA A 319 -4.69 36.99 6.83
N SER A 320 -5.98 36.70 7.08
CA SER A 320 -7.05 37.69 7.12
C SER A 320 -6.88 38.67 8.30
N GLU A 321 -6.54 38.19 9.50
CA GLU A 321 -6.27 39.02 10.68
C GLU A 321 -5.10 39.99 10.46
N GLN A 322 -4.02 39.55 9.78
CA GLN A 322 -2.90 40.46 9.45
C GLN A 322 -3.26 41.53 8.42
N THR A 323 -4.17 41.23 7.50
CA THR A 323 -4.62 42.19 6.48
C THR A 323 -5.54 43.24 7.08
N GLU A 324 -6.34 42.91 8.09
CA GLU A 324 -7.18 43.86 8.82
C GLU A 324 -6.36 44.83 9.72
N LEU A 325 -5.26 44.33 10.31
CA LEU A 325 -4.37 45.16 11.15
C LEU A 325 -3.51 46.19 10.37
N THR A 326 -3.41 45.98 9.04
CA THR A 326 -2.58 46.85 8.16
C THR A 326 -3.44 47.84 7.37
N ARG A 327 -4.76 47.83 7.53
CA ARG A 327 -5.71 48.81 7.02
C ARG A 327 -6.11 49.83 8.09
#